data_20a6840de4a4067e286c17561805bf5a
#
_entry.id   20a6840de4a4067e286c17561805bf5a
#
_cell.length_a   1.000
_cell.length_b   1.000
_cell.length_c   1.000
_cell.angle_alpha   90.00
_cell.angle_beta   90.00
_cell.angle_gamma   90.00
#
_symmetry.space_group_name_H-M   'P 1'
#
loop_
_entity.id
_entity.type
_entity.pdbx_description
1 polymer ?
#
loop_
_entity_poly.entity_id
_entity_poly.type
_entity_poly.pdbx_seq_one_letter_code
_entity_poly.pdbx_strand_id
1 'polypeptide(L)'
;MYRYYSTQRPVAPGTYPGRPATLGNYGSNGTDIDYLGRVWGWLDYEDELTAEQADAYELKPAGQTPMYYAISETTARQAKRMNSFSDYVEGSATAGYRVEVDRAAYLAYRQKRRIDPMYHDRVDSLLNTYARKLAENLNANYSIQTRCPSILIAGGSNFPVSKKEKQNRAADRNMQEWKDIQGILDKIRSTGKGGISSDISTHAPAGGA
;
A
#
# COMPACT_ATOMS: atom_id res chain seq x y z
N MET A 1 2.48 11.23 -13.27
CA MET A 1 3.36 10.09 -13.68
C MET A 1 2.51 8.83 -13.72
N TYR A 2 2.81 7.93 -14.62
CA TYR A 2 2.11 6.68 -14.88
C TYR A 2 2.98 5.50 -14.45
N ARG A 3 2.45 4.63 -13.60
CA ARG A 3 3.15 3.46 -13.06
C ARG A 3 2.92 2.23 -13.91
N TYR A 4 4.01 1.47 -14.11
CA TYR A 4 4.02 0.15 -14.73
C TYR A 4 4.75 -0.85 -13.84
N TYR A 5 4.30 -2.09 -13.86
CA TYR A 5 4.95 -3.19 -13.14
C TYR A 5 5.59 -4.18 -14.09
N SER A 6 6.82 -4.60 -13.77
CA SER A 6 7.49 -5.72 -14.41
C SER A 6 7.09 -7.02 -13.72
N THR A 7 6.40 -7.92 -14.45
CA THR A 7 5.88 -9.18 -13.90
C THR A 7 6.70 -10.41 -14.31
N GLN A 8 7.60 -10.28 -15.27
CA GLN A 8 8.37 -11.43 -15.79
C GLN A 8 9.80 -11.47 -15.26
N ARG A 9 10.39 -10.31 -15.01
CA ARG A 9 11.82 -10.18 -14.65
C ARG A 9 12.10 -8.92 -13.82
N PRO A 10 13.20 -8.84 -13.09
CA PRO A 10 13.67 -7.62 -12.46
C PRO A 10 13.90 -6.51 -13.49
N VAL A 11 13.64 -5.26 -13.07
CA VAL A 11 13.90 -4.06 -13.87
C VAL A 11 15.41 -3.85 -13.98
N ALA A 12 15.93 -3.83 -15.21
CA ALA A 12 17.33 -3.63 -15.54
C ALA A 12 17.45 -2.87 -16.89
N PRO A 13 18.58 -2.26 -17.22
CA PRO A 13 18.79 -1.65 -18.53
C PRO A 13 18.45 -2.63 -19.68
N GLY A 14 17.62 -2.17 -20.63
CA GLY A 14 17.14 -2.99 -21.75
C GLY A 14 15.86 -3.78 -21.50
N THR A 15 15.34 -3.79 -20.26
CA THR A 15 14.05 -4.47 -19.95
C THR A 15 12.85 -3.51 -19.96
N TYR A 16 13.02 -2.28 -20.43
CA TYR A 16 11.96 -1.28 -20.48
C TYR A 16 12.21 -0.28 -21.62
N PRO A 17 11.16 0.37 -22.16
CA PRO A 17 11.30 1.35 -23.24
C PRO A 17 11.70 2.72 -22.70
N GLY A 18 12.42 3.47 -23.50
CA GLY A 18 12.69 4.89 -23.26
C GLY A 18 13.42 5.18 -21.95
N ARG A 19 13.02 6.28 -21.29
CA ARG A 19 13.64 6.75 -20.05
C ARG A 19 12.55 6.98 -18.98
N PRO A 20 12.35 6.05 -18.04
CA PRO A 20 11.46 6.28 -16.90
C PRO A 20 11.98 7.40 -15.99
N ALA A 21 11.07 8.16 -15.38
CA ALA A 21 11.40 9.17 -14.38
C ALA A 21 11.92 8.52 -13.08
N THR A 22 11.30 7.43 -12.65
CA THR A 22 11.78 6.60 -11.54
C THR A 22 11.59 5.12 -11.85
N LEU A 23 12.42 4.29 -11.25
CA LEU A 23 12.33 2.83 -11.33
C LEU A 23 12.91 2.17 -10.08
N GLY A 24 12.52 0.92 -9.84
CA GLY A 24 13.10 0.13 -8.76
C GLY A 24 12.63 -1.31 -8.77
N ASN A 25 13.22 -2.11 -7.90
CA ASN A 25 12.90 -3.53 -7.71
C ASN A 25 12.41 -3.81 -6.29
N TYR A 26 11.53 -4.79 -6.13
CA TYR A 26 11.01 -5.28 -4.85
C TYR A 26 11.91 -6.38 -4.27
N GLY A 27 13.15 -6.01 -3.89
CA GLY A 27 14.10 -6.99 -3.36
C GLY A 27 14.48 -8.11 -4.36
N SER A 28 15.14 -9.15 -3.88
CA SER A 28 15.63 -10.26 -4.71
C SER A 28 14.54 -11.24 -5.17
N ASN A 29 13.41 -11.28 -4.45
CA ASN A 29 12.32 -12.24 -4.70
C ASN A 29 11.06 -11.59 -5.29
N GLY A 30 11.11 -10.28 -5.57
CA GLY A 30 9.92 -9.54 -5.95
C GLY A 30 8.88 -9.46 -4.82
N THR A 31 7.66 -9.09 -5.16
CA THR A 31 6.50 -9.09 -4.25
C THR A 31 5.27 -9.58 -4.98
N ASP A 32 4.25 -10.04 -4.25
CA ASP A 32 2.97 -10.39 -4.84
C ASP A 32 2.01 -9.19 -4.75
N ILE A 33 1.39 -8.84 -5.87
CA ILE A 33 0.33 -7.84 -5.94
C ILE A 33 -0.95 -8.56 -6.39
N ASP A 34 -2.03 -8.37 -5.62
CA ASP A 34 -3.33 -8.99 -5.91
C ASP A 34 -3.71 -8.80 -7.38
N TYR A 35 -4.10 -9.89 -8.04
CA TYR A 35 -4.50 -9.95 -9.45
C TYR A 35 -3.40 -9.78 -10.51
N LEU A 36 -2.16 -9.44 -10.12
CA LEU A 36 -0.99 -9.46 -10.99
C LEU A 36 -0.12 -10.69 -10.76
N GLY A 37 -0.17 -11.24 -9.54
CA GLY A 37 0.78 -12.24 -9.10
C GLY A 37 2.13 -11.63 -8.75
N ARG A 38 3.21 -12.35 -9.08
CA ARG A 38 4.58 -11.92 -8.81
C ARG A 38 4.96 -10.68 -9.62
N VAL A 39 5.42 -9.65 -8.92
CA VAL A 39 5.95 -8.40 -9.48
C VAL A 39 7.39 -8.24 -9.03
N TRP A 40 8.28 -7.98 -9.97
CA TRP A 40 9.71 -7.84 -9.71
C TRP A 40 10.10 -6.40 -9.41
N GLY A 41 9.46 -5.43 -10.10
CA GLY A 41 9.78 -4.04 -9.93
C GLY A 41 8.75 -3.11 -10.57
N TRP A 42 9.01 -1.83 -10.47
CA TRP A 42 8.15 -0.78 -11.00
C TRP A 42 8.93 0.23 -11.82
N LEU A 43 8.21 0.92 -12.71
CA LEU A 43 8.70 2.04 -13.51
C LEU A 43 7.62 3.12 -13.52
N ASP A 44 8.03 4.37 -13.35
CA ASP A 44 7.15 5.53 -13.48
C ASP A 44 7.59 6.36 -14.68
N TYR A 45 6.65 6.68 -15.56
CA TYR A 45 6.85 7.54 -16.72
C TYR A 45 6.07 8.84 -16.57
N GLU A 46 6.57 9.92 -17.13
CA GLU A 46 5.84 11.20 -17.18
C GLU A 46 4.59 11.06 -18.05
N ASP A 47 4.75 10.43 -19.22
CA ASP A 47 3.69 10.14 -20.18
C ASP A 47 3.29 8.67 -20.13
N GLU A 48 2.07 8.36 -20.56
CA GLU A 48 1.59 6.99 -20.64
C GLU A 48 2.26 6.27 -21.82
N LEU A 49 2.75 5.06 -21.59
CA LEU A 49 3.27 4.20 -22.67
C LEU A 49 2.13 3.76 -23.57
N THR A 50 2.41 3.60 -24.87
CA THR A 50 1.44 2.93 -25.76
C THR A 50 1.27 1.47 -25.35
N ALA A 51 0.14 0.86 -25.72
CA ALA A 51 -0.10 -0.56 -25.47
C ALA A 51 1.01 -1.44 -26.08
N GLU A 52 1.46 -1.10 -27.29
CA GLU A 52 2.55 -1.82 -27.98
C GLU A 52 3.88 -1.72 -27.22
N GLN A 53 4.20 -0.52 -26.68
CA GLN A 53 5.40 -0.36 -25.86
C GLN A 53 5.32 -1.16 -24.57
N ALA A 54 4.18 -1.12 -23.89
CA ALA A 54 4.01 -1.86 -22.66
C ALA A 54 4.07 -3.38 -22.90
N ASP A 55 3.43 -3.88 -23.94
CA ASP A 55 3.39 -5.30 -24.28
C ASP A 55 4.76 -5.82 -24.77
N ALA A 56 5.50 -5.02 -25.56
CA ALA A 56 6.84 -5.40 -26.05
C ALA A 56 7.85 -5.64 -24.92
N TYR A 57 7.66 -4.97 -23.77
CA TYR A 57 8.51 -5.11 -22.60
C TYR A 57 7.82 -5.86 -21.44
N GLU A 58 6.67 -6.48 -21.68
CA GLU A 58 5.90 -7.25 -20.68
C GLU A 58 5.55 -6.45 -19.42
N LEU A 59 5.35 -5.14 -19.60
CA LEU A 59 4.97 -4.23 -18.53
C LEU A 59 3.46 -4.18 -18.33
N LYS A 60 3.00 -4.17 -17.11
CA LYS A 60 1.57 -4.08 -16.77
C LYS A 60 1.23 -2.70 -16.22
N PRO A 61 0.29 -1.96 -16.84
CA PRO A 61 -0.10 -0.65 -16.35
C PRO A 61 -0.78 -0.74 -14.98
N ALA A 62 -0.47 0.23 -14.13
CA ALA A 62 -0.98 0.31 -12.76
C ALA A 62 -1.61 1.67 -12.41
N GLY A 63 -1.86 2.50 -13.42
CA GLY A 63 -2.45 3.81 -13.26
C GLY A 63 -1.43 4.87 -12.85
N GLN A 64 -1.87 5.83 -12.03
CA GLN A 64 -0.98 6.89 -11.56
C GLN A 64 -0.10 6.41 -10.40
N THR A 65 1.11 6.95 -10.35
CA THR A 65 2.05 6.73 -9.25
C THR A 65 1.41 7.20 -7.94
N PRO A 66 1.34 6.35 -6.90
CA PRO A 66 0.73 6.73 -5.64
C PRO A 66 1.59 7.74 -4.88
N MET A 67 0.96 8.51 -3.98
CA MET A 67 1.67 9.36 -3.05
C MET A 67 2.19 8.52 -1.87
N TYR A 68 3.46 8.74 -1.50
CA TYR A 68 4.08 8.11 -0.34
C TYR A 68 4.34 9.11 0.77
N TYR A 69 4.21 8.66 2.00
CA TYR A 69 4.49 9.44 3.21
C TYR A 69 5.76 8.94 3.90
N ALA A 70 6.40 9.81 4.66
CA ALA A 70 7.68 9.52 5.28
C ALA A 70 7.58 8.43 6.36
N ILE A 71 8.49 7.46 6.31
CA ILE A 71 8.73 6.47 7.36
C ILE A 71 10.02 6.82 8.08
N SER A 72 10.00 6.76 9.41
CA SER A 72 11.18 7.03 10.24
C SER A 72 12.09 5.80 10.31
N GLU A 73 13.04 5.68 9.40
CA GLU A 73 14.06 4.62 9.38
C GLU A 73 14.87 4.60 10.69
N THR A 74 15.18 5.78 11.24
CA THR A 74 15.92 5.89 12.51
C THR A 74 15.14 5.24 13.66
N THR A 75 13.84 5.52 13.76
CA THR A 75 12.99 4.94 14.81
C THR A 75 12.78 3.44 14.57
N ALA A 76 12.60 3.03 13.32
CA ALA A 76 12.47 1.61 12.94
C ALA A 76 13.74 0.81 13.29
N ARG A 77 14.93 1.37 12.99
CA ARG A 77 16.21 0.78 13.38
C ARG A 77 16.34 0.64 14.90
N GLN A 78 15.98 1.68 15.64
CA GLN A 78 16.00 1.64 17.11
C GLN A 78 15.03 0.58 17.65
N ALA A 79 13.81 0.52 17.13
CA ALA A 79 12.83 -0.49 17.49
C ALA A 79 13.36 -1.93 17.23
N LYS A 80 14.02 -2.15 16.09
CA LYS A 80 14.65 -3.44 15.78
C LYS A 80 15.72 -3.82 16.80
N ARG A 81 16.64 -2.91 17.14
CA ARG A 81 17.68 -3.13 18.15
C ARG A 81 17.13 -3.46 19.56
N MET A 82 15.99 -2.86 19.91
CA MET A 82 15.34 -3.09 21.19
C MET A 82 14.62 -4.44 21.30
N ASN A 83 14.33 -5.09 20.15
CA ASN A 83 13.45 -6.26 20.10
C ASN A 83 14.05 -7.47 19.37
N SER A 84 15.22 -7.36 18.77
CA SER A 84 15.83 -8.42 17.96
C SER A 84 17.35 -8.37 18.01
N PHE A 85 17.99 -9.54 17.93
CA PHE A 85 19.43 -9.68 17.79
C PHE A 85 19.93 -9.54 16.34
N SER A 86 19.03 -9.61 15.36
CA SER A 86 19.43 -9.45 13.95
C SER A 86 19.59 -7.99 13.58
N ASP A 87 20.52 -7.71 12.69
CA ASP A 87 20.77 -6.37 12.17
C ASP A 87 19.56 -5.77 11.46
N TYR A 88 19.49 -4.45 11.48
CA TYR A 88 18.51 -3.70 10.70
C TYR A 88 19.02 -3.51 9.27
N VAL A 89 18.18 -3.82 8.31
CA VAL A 89 18.46 -3.52 6.90
C VAL A 89 17.96 -2.11 6.59
N GLU A 90 18.87 -1.23 6.23
CA GLU A 90 18.54 0.18 5.94
C GLU A 90 17.54 0.29 4.81
N GLY A 91 16.54 1.16 4.99
CA GLY A 91 15.47 1.35 4.02
C GLY A 91 14.37 0.27 4.04
N SER A 92 14.51 -0.79 4.85
CA SER A 92 13.54 -1.90 4.87
C SER A 92 12.16 -1.49 5.35
N ALA A 93 12.06 -0.56 6.30
CA ALA A 93 10.77 -0.06 6.79
C ALA A 93 10.04 0.74 5.71
N THR A 94 10.75 1.62 5.00
CA THR A 94 10.21 2.38 3.87
C THR A 94 9.83 1.45 2.72
N ALA A 95 10.66 0.46 2.40
CA ALA A 95 10.36 -0.52 1.36
C ALA A 95 9.09 -1.32 1.68
N GLY A 96 8.96 -1.81 2.91
CA GLY A 96 7.75 -2.52 3.35
C GLY A 96 6.49 -1.65 3.25
N TYR A 97 6.56 -0.41 3.72
CA TYR A 97 5.45 0.55 3.58
C TYR A 97 5.07 0.77 2.12
N ARG A 98 6.05 0.98 1.22
CA ARG A 98 5.79 1.22 -0.21
C ARG A 98 5.09 0.04 -0.86
N VAL A 99 5.49 -1.20 -0.55
CA VAL A 99 4.82 -2.40 -1.04
C VAL A 99 3.32 -2.40 -0.71
N GLU A 100 2.96 -2.05 0.53
CA GLU A 100 1.55 -2.02 0.94
C GLU A 100 0.76 -0.91 0.23
N VAL A 101 1.38 0.27 0.04
CA VAL A 101 0.76 1.36 -0.74
C VAL A 101 0.62 0.99 -2.21
N ASP A 102 1.61 0.32 -2.81
CA ASP A 102 1.57 -0.13 -4.21
C ASP A 102 0.45 -1.17 -4.43
N ARG A 103 0.26 -2.09 -3.48
CA ARG A 103 -0.87 -3.04 -3.49
C ARG A 103 -2.22 -2.32 -3.46
N ALA A 104 -2.35 -1.32 -2.57
CA ALA A 104 -3.55 -0.51 -2.46
C ALA A 104 -3.79 0.35 -3.72
N ALA A 105 -2.73 0.90 -4.31
CA ALA A 105 -2.80 1.68 -5.55
C ALA A 105 -3.27 0.83 -6.73
N TYR A 106 -2.76 -0.39 -6.85
CA TYR A 106 -3.22 -1.30 -7.90
C TYR A 106 -4.68 -1.73 -7.71
N LEU A 107 -5.11 -1.95 -6.48
CA LEU A 107 -6.52 -2.19 -6.15
C LEU A 107 -7.39 -1.00 -6.59
N ALA A 108 -6.97 0.24 -6.26
CA ALA A 108 -7.66 1.47 -6.64
C ALA A 108 -7.73 1.64 -8.18
N TYR A 109 -6.62 1.40 -8.88
CA TYR A 109 -6.56 1.41 -10.33
C TYR A 109 -7.57 0.43 -10.95
N ARG A 110 -7.61 -0.81 -10.47
CA ARG A 110 -8.59 -1.80 -10.92
C ARG A 110 -10.02 -1.43 -10.62
N GLN A 111 -10.28 -0.83 -9.45
CA GLN A 111 -11.63 -0.37 -9.10
C GLN A 111 -12.08 0.75 -10.04
N LYS A 112 -11.23 1.75 -10.29
CA LYS A 112 -11.54 2.86 -11.21
C LYS A 112 -11.89 2.39 -12.64
N ARG A 113 -11.30 1.29 -13.11
CA ARG A 113 -11.64 0.70 -14.42
C ARG A 113 -13.01 0.00 -14.49
N ARG A 114 -13.72 -0.12 -13.37
CA ARG A 114 -15.00 -0.87 -13.25
C ARG A 114 -16.16 0.00 -12.86
N ILE A 115 -15.91 1.25 -12.51
CA ILE A 115 -16.92 2.16 -11.97
C ILE A 115 -17.02 3.41 -12.84
N ASP A 116 -18.12 4.14 -12.67
CA ASP A 116 -18.29 5.43 -13.33
C ASP A 116 -17.17 6.41 -12.91
N PRO A 117 -16.62 7.19 -13.88
CA PRO A 117 -15.59 8.19 -13.60
C PRO A 117 -15.94 9.20 -12.49
N MET A 118 -17.21 9.48 -12.24
CA MET A 118 -17.65 10.37 -11.15
C MET A 118 -17.18 9.90 -9.77
N TYR A 119 -16.86 8.62 -9.59
CA TYR A 119 -16.35 8.06 -8.33
C TYR A 119 -14.82 8.01 -8.24
N HIS A 120 -14.09 8.37 -9.30
CA HIS A 120 -12.62 8.24 -9.34
C HIS A 120 -11.95 9.09 -8.25
N ASP A 121 -12.37 10.35 -8.05
CA ASP A 121 -11.82 11.24 -7.03
C ASP A 121 -12.02 10.66 -5.61
N ARG A 122 -13.15 9.98 -5.37
CA ARG A 122 -13.38 9.31 -4.10
C ARG A 122 -12.41 8.15 -3.88
N VAL A 123 -12.15 7.34 -4.90
CA VAL A 123 -11.17 6.25 -4.83
C VAL A 123 -9.76 6.80 -4.57
N ASP A 124 -9.37 7.86 -5.26
CA ASP A 124 -8.06 8.50 -5.09
C ASP A 124 -7.91 9.12 -3.69
N SER A 125 -8.96 9.76 -3.17
CA SER A 125 -8.99 10.29 -1.80
C SER A 125 -8.87 9.18 -0.74
N LEU A 126 -9.53 8.04 -0.95
CA LEU A 126 -9.42 6.87 -0.06
C LEU A 126 -8.01 6.28 -0.11
N LEU A 127 -7.41 6.14 -1.28
CA LEU A 127 -6.03 5.66 -1.45
C LEU A 127 -5.03 6.57 -0.73
N ASN A 128 -5.15 7.89 -0.93
CA ASN A 128 -4.28 8.84 -0.25
C ASN A 128 -4.45 8.80 1.28
N THR A 129 -5.68 8.65 1.75
CA THR A 129 -6.00 8.49 3.19
C THR A 129 -5.38 7.20 3.74
N TYR A 130 -5.47 6.09 3.00
CA TYR A 130 -4.83 4.82 3.36
C TYR A 130 -3.32 4.99 3.48
N ALA A 131 -2.66 5.52 2.46
CA ALA A 131 -1.20 5.70 2.44
C ALA A 131 -0.72 6.56 3.62
N ARG A 132 -1.39 7.70 3.89
CA ARG A 132 -1.04 8.58 5.00
C ARG A 132 -1.23 7.90 6.36
N LYS A 133 -2.40 7.32 6.62
CA LYS A 133 -2.70 6.68 7.90
C LYS A 133 -1.82 5.46 8.15
N LEU A 134 -1.49 4.69 7.11
CA LEU A 134 -0.57 3.56 7.24
C LEU A 134 0.83 4.03 7.67
N ALA A 135 1.35 5.12 7.08
CA ALA A 135 2.64 5.69 7.50
C ALA A 135 2.61 6.18 8.95
N GLU A 136 1.56 6.90 9.35
CA GLU A 136 1.34 7.36 10.73
C GLU A 136 1.32 6.18 11.72
N ASN A 137 0.56 5.13 11.41
CA ASN A 137 0.44 3.93 12.25
C ASN A 137 1.76 3.15 12.37
N LEU A 138 2.49 2.96 11.27
CA LEU A 138 3.81 2.31 11.28
C LEU A 138 4.83 3.11 12.10
N ASN A 139 4.89 4.42 11.94
CA ASN A 139 5.77 5.29 12.73
C ASN A 139 5.41 5.26 14.23
N ALA A 140 4.12 5.24 14.56
CA ALA A 140 3.65 5.08 15.93
C ALA A 140 4.06 3.71 16.50
N ASN A 141 3.91 2.63 15.72
CA ASN A 141 4.33 1.30 16.11
C ASN A 141 5.83 1.23 16.42
N TYR A 142 6.68 1.77 15.55
CA TYR A 142 8.12 1.83 15.81
C TYR A 142 8.42 2.61 17.08
N SER A 143 7.78 3.76 17.29
CA SER A 143 7.92 4.55 18.55
C SER A 143 7.46 3.77 19.79
N ILE A 144 6.40 3.00 19.72
CA ILE A 144 5.93 2.13 20.81
C ILE A 144 6.99 1.08 21.11
N GLN A 145 7.56 0.44 20.08
CA GLN A 145 8.57 -0.60 20.26
C GLN A 145 9.88 -0.10 20.86
N THR A 146 10.20 1.20 20.80
CA THR A 146 11.39 1.78 21.44
C THR A 146 11.23 2.06 22.94
N ARG A 147 10.03 1.95 23.52
CA ARG A 147 9.76 2.34 24.92
C ARG A 147 10.32 1.36 25.95
N CYS A 148 10.38 0.08 25.59
CA CYS A 148 10.86 -0.97 26.47
C CYS A 148 11.46 -2.10 25.64
N PRO A 149 12.67 -2.57 25.95
CA PRO A 149 13.26 -3.70 25.22
C PRO A 149 12.45 -4.98 25.43
N SER A 150 12.62 -5.94 24.55
CA SER A 150 12.09 -7.28 24.78
C SER A 150 12.83 -7.96 25.94
N ILE A 151 12.17 -8.88 26.64
CA ILE A 151 12.78 -9.65 27.72
C ILE A 151 14.01 -10.44 27.25
N LEU A 152 14.02 -10.85 25.98
CA LEU A 152 15.13 -11.57 25.36
C LEU A 152 16.39 -10.69 25.26
N ILE A 153 16.22 -9.38 25.05
CA ILE A 153 17.32 -8.42 24.94
C ILE A 153 17.74 -7.91 26.32
N ALA A 154 16.77 -7.60 27.20
CA ALA A 154 17.01 -7.03 28.52
C ALA A 154 17.46 -8.04 29.58
N GLY A 155 17.16 -9.33 29.39
CA GLY A 155 17.28 -10.35 30.41
C GLY A 155 16.14 -10.33 31.43
N GLY A 156 16.01 -11.39 32.23
CA GLY A 156 14.92 -11.55 33.22
C GLY A 156 15.09 -10.79 34.51
N SER A 157 16.35 -10.45 34.95
CA SER A 157 16.64 -9.76 36.17
C SER A 157 16.23 -8.29 36.06
N ASN A 158 15.37 -7.82 36.97
CA ASN A 158 14.89 -6.43 37.05
C ASN A 158 14.15 -5.95 35.76
N PHE A 159 13.49 -6.86 35.02
CA PHE A 159 12.71 -6.50 33.86
C PHE A 159 11.59 -5.52 34.22
N PRO A 160 11.43 -4.38 33.51
CA PRO A 160 10.46 -3.34 33.86
C PRO A 160 9.03 -3.69 33.47
N VAL A 161 8.39 -4.60 34.21
CA VAL A 161 7.06 -5.17 33.90
C VAL A 161 6.01 -4.08 33.67
N SER A 162 5.91 -3.08 34.53
CA SER A 162 4.92 -2.00 34.40
C SER A 162 5.10 -1.15 33.15
N LYS A 163 6.36 -0.90 32.73
CA LYS A 163 6.63 -0.23 31.44
C LYS A 163 6.20 -1.09 30.27
N LYS A 164 6.45 -2.41 30.37
CA LYS A 164 6.06 -3.37 29.33
C LYS A 164 4.56 -3.46 29.18
N GLU A 165 3.80 -3.49 30.26
CA GLU A 165 2.33 -3.48 30.22
C GLU A 165 1.78 -2.21 29.57
N LYS A 166 2.35 -1.03 29.85
CA LYS A 166 1.99 0.23 29.21
C LYS A 166 2.30 0.18 27.70
N GLN A 167 3.44 -0.41 27.32
CA GLN A 167 3.81 -0.62 25.93
C GLN A 167 2.81 -1.54 25.22
N ASN A 168 2.44 -2.67 25.84
CA ASN A 168 1.50 -3.64 25.28
C ASN A 168 0.13 -2.98 25.05
N ARG A 169 -0.41 -2.24 26.03
CA ARG A 169 -1.67 -1.49 25.84
C ARG A 169 -1.60 -0.46 24.71
N ALA A 170 -0.45 0.16 24.48
CA ALA A 170 -0.25 1.07 23.36
C ALA A 170 -0.19 0.30 22.01
N ALA A 171 0.47 -0.86 22.01
CA ALA A 171 0.54 -1.74 20.83
C ALA A 171 -0.84 -2.29 20.46
N ASP A 172 -1.67 -2.67 21.43
CA ASP A 172 -3.04 -3.14 21.19
C ASP A 172 -3.90 -2.06 20.52
N ARG A 173 -3.81 -0.80 20.99
CA ARG A 173 -4.51 0.31 20.32
C ARG A 173 -4.00 0.56 18.91
N ASN A 174 -2.68 0.52 18.71
CA ASN A 174 -2.09 0.70 17.38
C ASN A 174 -2.49 -0.43 16.43
N MET A 175 -2.62 -1.66 16.92
CA MET A 175 -3.12 -2.79 16.15
C MET A 175 -4.60 -2.61 15.78
N GLN A 176 -5.43 -2.08 16.67
CA GLN A 176 -6.82 -1.78 16.36
C GLN A 176 -6.92 -0.71 15.26
N GLU A 177 -6.14 0.36 15.39
CA GLU A 177 -6.05 1.39 14.34
C GLU A 177 -5.60 0.82 12.99
N TRP A 178 -4.62 -0.10 12.99
CA TRP A 178 -4.21 -0.80 11.78
C TRP A 178 -5.36 -1.56 11.12
N LYS A 179 -6.20 -2.26 11.89
CA LYS A 179 -7.39 -2.93 11.36
C LYS A 179 -8.37 -1.95 10.73
N ASP A 180 -8.58 -0.80 11.35
CA ASP A 180 -9.46 0.26 10.81
C ASP A 180 -8.89 0.83 9.50
N ILE A 181 -7.56 0.95 9.39
CA ILE A 181 -6.87 1.37 8.17
C ILE A 181 -7.07 0.33 7.05
N GLN A 182 -6.97 -0.97 7.36
CA GLN A 182 -7.24 -2.03 6.39
C GLN A 182 -8.70 -1.97 5.88
N GLY A 183 -9.66 -1.56 6.70
CA GLY A 183 -11.03 -1.32 6.30
C GLY A 183 -11.21 -0.24 5.22
N ILE A 184 -10.20 0.63 4.98
CA ILE A 184 -10.23 1.58 3.87
C ILE A 184 -10.14 0.86 2.52
N LEU A 185 -9.39 -0.25 2.45
CA LEU A 185 -9.29 -1.06 1.23
C LEU A 185 -10.66 -1.64 0.84
N ASP A 186 -11.47 -2.03 1.83
CA ASP A 186 -12.83 -2.51 1.56
C ASP A 186 -13.75 -1.39 1.07
N LYS A 187 -13.56 -0.16 1.58
CA LYS A 187 -14.25 1.02 1.05
C LYS A 187 -13.86 1.30 -0.40
N ILE A 188 -12.59 1.16 -0.78
CA ILE A 188 -12.15 1.26 -2.17
C ILE A 188 -12.85 0.20 -3.03
N ARG A 189 -12.85 -1.08 -2.59
CA ARG A 189 -13.49 -2.19 -3.31
C ARG A 189 -15.00 -2.02 -3.50
N SER A 190 -15.67 -1.36 -2.55
CA SER A 190 -17.12 -1.16 -2.56
C SER A 190 -17.57 0.16 -3.21
N THR A 191 -16.64 1.10 -3.46
CA THR A 191 -16.99 2.37 -4.12
C THR A 191 -17.59 2.10 -5.50
N GLY A 192 -18.72 2.72 -5.79
CA GLY A 192 -19.45 2.59 -7.06
C GLY A 192 -20.30 1.32 -7.19
N LYS A 193 -20.31 0.41 -6.21
CA LYS A 193 -21.14 -0.80 -6.25
C LYS A 193 -22.62 -0.59 -5.84
N GLY A 194 -22.99 0.57 -5.35
CA GLY A 194 -24.33 0.88 -4.84
C GLY A 194 -25.15 1.84 -5.70
N GLY A 195 -24.77 2.11 -6.94
CA GLY A 195 -25.34 3.17 -7.78
C GLY A 195 -26.33 2.75 -8.86
N ILE A 196 -26.83 1.50 -8.86
CA ILE A 196 -28.02 1.14 -9.64
C ILE A 196 -29.05 0.59 -8.66
N SER A 197 -29.62 1.48 -7.86
CA SER A 197 -30.94 1.24 -7.33
C SER A 197 -31.91 1.40 -8.50
N SER A 198 -32.60 0.36 -8.81
CA SER A 198 -33.69 0.24 -9.76
C SER A 198 -34.86 1.14 -9.38
N ASP A 199 -34.74 2.44 -9.63
CA ASP A 199 -35.86 3.35 -9.71
C ASP A 199 -36.20 3.67 -11.18
N ILE A 200 -36.23 2.65 -12.00
CA ILE A 200 -37.07 2.64 -13.17
C ILE A 200 -38.40 2.01 -12.72
N SER A 201 -39.14 2.73 -11.93
CA SER A 201 -40.54 2.53 -11.80
C SER A 201 -41.17 2.88 -13.15
N THR A 202 -41.47 1.85 -13.92
CA THR A 202 -42.28 1.91 -15.12
C THR A 202 -43.61 2.61 -14.79
N HIS A 203 -43.70 3.90 -15.06
CA HIS A 203 -44.96 4.53 -15.29
C HIS A 203 -45.46 4.10 -16.67
N ALA A 204 -46.19 3.00 -16.70
CA ALA A 204 -47.03 2.69 -17.84
C ALA A 204 -48.17 3.75 -17.88
N PRO A 205 -48.38 4.44 -19.01
CA PRO A 205 -49.56 5.31 -19.12
C PRO A 205 -50.77 4.37 -19.18
N ALA A 206 -51.69 4.57 -18.23
CA ALA A 206 -53.04 3.96 -18.31
C ALA A 206 -53.73 4.42 -19.57
N GLY A 207 -53.94 3.48 -20.49
CA GLY A 207 -54.81 3.66 -21.66
C GLY A 207 -56.26 3.89 -21.19
N GLY A 208 -56.76 5.05 -21.46
CA GLY A 208 -58.19 5.33 -21.42
C GLY A 208 -58.83 4.92 -22.75
N ALA A 209 -59.88 4.17 -22.62
CA ALA A 209 -60.83 3.85 -23.69
C ALA A 209 -61.63 5.07 -24.14
#